data_23fd3740e89d65295fabb6664de5e080
#
_entry.id   23fd3740e89d65295fabb6664de5e080
#
_cell.length_a   1.000
_cell.length_b   1.000
_cell.length_c   1.000
_cell.angle_alpha   90.00
_cell.angle_beta   90.00
_cell.angle_gamma   90.00
#
_symmetry.space_group_name_H-M   'P 1'
#
loop_
_entity.id
_entity.type
_entity.pdbx_description
1 polymer ?
#
loop_
_entity_poly.entity_id
_entity_poly.type
_entity_poly.pdbx_seq_one_letter_code
_entity_poly.pdbx_strand_id
1 'polypeptide(L)'
;MLLKDQVALITGSGRGIGRAIAHLFAKEGAAVFLTARTDKELATTTGEISRGGGRSGYATADLSLESDCAQAVAAAREKFGRIDILVNNAGHYGPVVPVEDYPLVDFDKVIAVHLRAAFLLSKLVLQEMYARQSGVILNISSLSAKAAYAWGSGYAAAKAGMLGLTRVTAAEGARKGVRVNAICPGPVTETQMSKDLGAVLAKKMGVNEDEQLAGFLNGLLQGRAQTAQEIARAALFLCSEQSSAMTGQSVNVDGGVAFY
;
A
#
# COMPACT_ATOMS: atom_id res chain seq x y z
N MET A 1 5.18 12.29 -18.89
CA MET A 1 5.33 11.00 -18.19
C MET A 1 6.25 11.20 -17.00
N LEU A 2 5.69 11.10 -15.81
CA LEU A 2 6.40 11.42 -14.56
C LEU A 2 7.33 10.29 -14.08
N LEU A 3 7.14 9.05 -14.54
CA LEU A 3 7.91 7.86 -14.16
C LEU A 3 8.58 7.18 -15.35
N LYS A 4 8.91 7.96 -16.39
CA LYS A 4 9.54 7.43 -17.60
C LYS A 4 10.81 6.65 -17.26
N ASP A 5 10.91 5.44 -17.80
CA ASP A 5 12.05 4.51 -17.68
C ASP A 5 12.33 4.00 -16.25
N GLN A 6 11.45 4.27 -15.29
CA GLN A 6 11.54 3.69 -13.94
C GLN A 6 10.90 2.32 -13.87
N VAL A 7 11.34 1.52 -12.91
CA VAL A 7 10.78 0.19 -12.60
C VAL A 7 10.14 0.24 -11.22
N ALA A 8 8.84 -0.09 -11.13
CA ALA A 8 8.10 -0.12 -9.89
C ALA A 8 7.66 -1.54 -9.51
N LEU A 9 8.05 -2.01 -8.33
CA LEU A 9 7.49 -3.20 -7.70
C LEU A 9 6.31 -2.78 -6.80
N ILE A 10 5.12 -3.31 -7.09
CA ILE A 10 3.87 -2.92 -6.40
C ILE A 10 3.24 -4.17 -5.78
N THR A 11 3.09 -4.18 -4.45
CA THR A 11 2.50 -5.31 -3.74
C THR A 11 0.99 -5.15 -3.56
N GLY A 12 0.25 -6.28 -3.53
CA GLY A 12 -1.22 -6.25 -3.45
C GLY A 12 -1.86 -5.58 -4.66
N SER A 13 -1.31 -5.78 -5.84
CA SER A 13 -1.62 -5.02 -7.06
C SER A 13 -2.63 -5.67 -8.00
N GLY A 14 -3.23 -6.80 -7.60
CA GLY A 14 -4.28 -7.46 -8.40
C GLY A 14 -5.63 -6.72 -8.37
N ARG A 15 -5.91 -5.91 -7.35
CA ARG A 15 -7.17 -5.17 -7.16
C ARG A 15 -6.99 -3.89 -6.33
N GLY A 16 -8.07 -3.11 -6.21
CA GLY A 16 -8.16 -1.94 -5.32
C GLY A 16 -7.06 -0.90 -5.56
N ILE A 17 -6.51 -0.35 -4.48
CA ILE A 17 -5.51 0.73 -4.51
C ILE A 17 -4.26 0.30 -5.29
N GLY A 18 -3.74 -0.91 -5.04
CA GLY A 18 -2.52 -1.39 -5.73
C GLY A 18 -2.70 -1.51 -7.23
N ARG A 19 -3.87 -1.98 -7.71
CA ARG A 19 -4.20 -2.01 -9.13
C ARG A 19 -4.30 -0.60 -9.74
N ALA A 20 -4.94 0.33 -9.05
CA ALA A 20 -5.04 1.72 -9.51
C ALA A 20 -3.66 2.38 -9.62
N ILE A 21 -2.76 2.14 -8.64
CA ILE A 21 -1.36 2.60 -8.69
C ILE A 21 -0.65 1.98 -9.90
N ALA A 22 -0.78 0.66 -10.12
CA ALA A 22 -0.12 -0.04 -11.22
C ALA A 22 -0.50 0.53 -12.59
N HIS A 23 -1.81 0.73 -12.83
CA HIS A 23 -2.29 1.35 -14.07
C HIS A 23 -1.78 2.77 -14.27
N LEU A 24 -1.82 3.60 -13.21
CA LEU A 24 -1.38 4.99 -13.32
C LEU A 24 0.13 5.08 -13.54
N PHE A 25 0.93 4.27 -12.82
CA PHE A 25 2.39 4.26 -12.99
C PHE A 25 2.79 3.79 -14.39
N ALA A 26 2.14 2.75 -14.92
CA ALA A 26 2.37 2.30 -16.29
C ALA A 26 2.01 3.37 -17.33
N LYS A 27 0.89 4.07 -17.15
CA LYS A 27 0.48 5.21 -17.99
C LYS A 27 1.50 6.36 -17.95
N GLU A 28 2.17 6.53 -16.81
CA GLU A 28 3.22 7.54 -16.61
C GLU A 28 4.62 7.06 -16.99
N GLY A 29 4.71 5.92 -17.69
CA GLY A 29 5.93 5.44 -18.34
C GLY A 29 6.77 4.47 -17.52
N ALA A 30 6.34 4.06 -16.34
CA ALA A 30 7.03 3.03 -15.55
C ALA A 30 6.83 1.63 -16.15
N ALA A 31 7.85 0.78 -16.02
CA ALA A 31 7.65 -0.66 -16.06
C ALA A 31 7.16 -1.11 -14.67
N VAL A 32 6.05 -1.82 -14.61
CA VAL A 32 5.45 -2.22 -13.33
C VAL A 32 5.54 -3.73 -13.13
N PHE A 33 6.07 -4.15 -11.99
CA PHE A 33 6.05 -5.54 -11.56
C PHE A 33 5.03 -5.71 -10.45
N LEU A 34 4.05 -6.59 -10.67
CA LEU A 34 2.88 -6.77 -9.82
C LEU A 34 3.04 -8.03 -8.96
N THR A 35 2.67 -7.95 -7.68
CA THR A 35 2.62 -9.15 -6.84
C THR A 35 1.40 -9.16 -5.93
N ALA A 36 0.76 -10.31 -5.84
CA ALA A 36 -0.36 -10.64 -4.95
C ALA A 36 -0.51 -12.18 -4.88
N ARG A 37 -1.47 -12.66 -4.09
CA ARG A 37 -1.72 -14.10 -3.96
C ARG A 37 -2.52 -14.70 -5.12
N THR A 38 -3.33 -13.90 -5.81
CA THR A 38 -4.32 -14.37 -6.78
C THR A 38 -3.80 -14.18 -8.20
N ASP A 39 -3.38 -15.27 -8.84
CA ASP A 39 -2.86 -15.28 -10.22
C ASP A 39 -3.81 -14.61 -11.21
N LYS A 40 -5.09 -15.00 -11.20
CA LYS A 40 -6.11 -14.47 -12.13
C LYS A 40 -6.24 -12.94 -12.08
N GLU A 41 -6.18 -12.35 -10.86
CA GLU A 41 -6.26 -10.89 -10.69
C GLU A 41 -5.01 -10.20 -11.26
N LEU A 42 -3.82 -10.78 -11.02
CA LEU A 42 -2.55 -10.28 -11.54
C LEU A 42 -2.49 -10.38 -13.06
N ALA A 43 -2.85 -11.54 -13.62
CA ALA A 43 -2.89 -11.75 -15.07
C ALA A 43 -3.85 -10.76 -15.76
N THR A 44 -5.02 -10.52 -15.16
CA THR A 44 -5.99 -9.53 -15.66
C THR A 44 -5.38 -8.12 -15.67
N THR A 45 -4.84 -7.67 -14.55
CA THR A 45 -4.26 -6.32 -14.43
C THR A 45 -3.06 -6.13 -15.38
N THR A 46 -2.18 -7.13 -15.45
CA THR A 46 -1.04 -7.12 -16.37
C THR A 46 -1.47 -7.08 -17.83
N GLY A 47 -2.48 -7.88 -18.20
CA GLY A 47 -3.04 -7.88 -19.54
C GLY A 47 -3.69 -6.55 -19.94
N GLU A 48 -4.38 -5.88 -19.02
CA GLU A 48 -4.95 -4.55 -19.24
C GLU A 48 -3.85 -3.49 -19.46
N ILE A 49 -2.80 -3.50 -18.63
CA ILE A 49 -1.65 -2.60 -18.77
C ILE A 49 -0.95 -2.81 -20.11
N SER A 50 -0.72 -4.08 -20.51
CA SER A 50 -0.06 -4.40 -21.78
C SER A 50 -0.89 -3.99 -22.98
N ARG A 51 -2.20 -4.17 -22.95
CA ARG A 51 -3.12 -3.69 -24.00
C ARG A 51 -3.12 -2.15 -24.13
N GLY A 52 -2.89 -1.45 -23.03
CA GLY A 52 -2.69 0.01 -23.00
C GLY A 52 -1.29 0.47 -23.45
N GLY A 53 -0.41 -0.45 -23.90
CA GLY A 53 0.96 -0.14 -24.33
C GLY A 53 1.97 -0.01 -23.20
N GLY A 54 1.57 -0.29 -21.95
CA GLY A 54 2.47 -0.26 -20.79
C GLY A 54 3.32 -1.53 -20.68
N ARG A 55 4.49 -1.41 -20.00
CA ARG A 55 5.37 -2.54 -19.69
C ARG A 55 4.98 -3.11 -18.32
N SER A 56 4.65 -4.40 -18.28
CA SER A 56 4.26 -5.05 -17.02
C SER A 56 4.77 -6.50 -16.93
N GLY A 57 4.87 -6.99 -15.72
CA GLY A 57 5.13 -8.37 -15.37
C GLY A 57 4.55 -8.67 -14.00
N TYR A 58 4.44 -9.94 -13.64
CA TYR A 58 3.94 -10.31 -12.32
C TYR A 58 4.50 -11.64 -11.82
N ALA A 59 4.40 -11.84 -10.51
CA ALA A 59 4.54 -13.13 -9.85
C ALA A 59 3.56 -13.23 -8.68
N THR A 60 2.99 -14.42 -8.46
CA THR A 60 2.21 -14.69 -7.26
C THR A 60 3.13 -14.80 -6.04
N ALA A 61 2.71 -14.23 -4.91
CA ALA A 61 3.45 -14.31 -3.65
C ALA A 61 2.51 -14.19 -2.44
N ASP A 62 2.74 -14.99 -1.43
CA ASP A 62 2.21 -14.76 -0.08
C ASP A 62 3.26 -13.99 0.75
N LEU A 63 3.09 -12.70 0.85
CA LEU A 63 4.06 -11.83 1.53
C LEU A 63 4.12 -12.04 3.06
N SER A 64 3.32 -12.93 3.62
CA SER A 64 3.54 -13.44 4.98
C SER A 64 4.76 -14.37 5.07
N LEU A 65 5.31 -14.82 3.94
CA LEU A 65 6.48 -15.69 3.85
C LEU A 65 7.70 -14.90 3.36
N GLU A 66 8.83 -15.06 4.06
CA GLU A 66 10.10 -14.40 3.70
C GLU A 66 10.61 -14.87 2.33
N SER A 67 10.47 -16.16 2.03
CA SER A 67 10.83 -16.75 0.74
C SER A 67 10.11 -16.05 -0.42
N ASP A 68 8.82 -15.79 -0.27
CA ASP A 68 8.00 -15.20 -1.31
C ASP A 68 8.32 -13.71 -1.50
N CYS A 69 8.65 -13.00 -0.41
CA CYS A 69 9.18 -11.63 -0.51
C CYS A 69 10.48 -11.59 -1.34
N ALA A 70 11.40 -12.53 -1.07
CA ALA A 70 12.66 -12.62 -1.82
C ALA A 70 12.43 -12.98 -3.29
N GLN A 71 11.54 -13.94 -3.57
CA GLN A 71 11.19 -14.37 -4.92
C GLN A 71 10.53 -13.23 -5.72
N ALA A 72 9.63 -12.45 -5.12
CA ALA A 72 9.00 -11.32 -5.79
C ALA A 72 10.02 -10.26 -6.23
N VAL A 73 11.00 -9.94 -5.37
CA VAL A 73 12.09 -9.02 -5.70
C VAL A 73 13.00 -9.60 -6.78
N ALA A 74 13.37 -10.89 -6.69
CA ALA A 74 14.20 -11.57 -7.69
C ALA A 74 13.52 -11.58 -9.06
N ALA A 75 12.23 -11.95 -9.13
CA ALA A 75 11.47 -11.98 -10.38
C ALA A 75 11.31 -10.58 -11.01
N ALA A 76 11.13 -9.54 -10.19
CA ALA A 76 11.10 -8.16 -10.69
C ALA A 76 12.45 -7.74 -11.31
N ARG A 77 13.57 -8.11 -10.67
CA ARG A 77 14.92 -7.87 -11.17
C ARG A 77 15.21 -8.65 -12.44
N GLU A 78 14.87 -9.92 -12.48
CA GLU A 78 15.02 -10.75 -13.67
C GLU A 78 14.27 -10.16 -14.87
N LYS A 79 13.04 -9.67 -14.64
CA LYS A 79 12.19 -9.12 -15.70
C LYS A 79 12.66 -7.77 -16.22
N PHE A 80 13.11 -6.86 -15.31
CA PHE A 80 13.35 -5.46 -15.65
C PHE A 80 14.74 -4.94 -15.28
N GLY A 81 15.62 -5.77 -14.72
CA GLY A 81 17.00 -5.46 -14.40
C GLY A 81 17.21 -4.71 -13.08
N ARG A 82 16.24 -3.97 -12.57
CA ARG A 82 16.34 -3.14 -11.35
C ARG A 82 14.98 -2.85 -10.74
N ILE A 83 14.97 -2.27 -9.54
CA ILE A 83 13.77 -1.72 -8.89
C ILE A 83 14.10 -0.29 -8.44
N ASP A 84 13.40 0.71 -9.01
CA ASP A 84 13.56 2.12 -8.66
C ASP A 84 12.54 2.57 -7.62
N ILE A 85 11.35 1.98 -7.67
CA ILE A 85 10.23 2.29 -6.80
C ILE A 85 9.71 1.00 -6.17
N LEU A 86 9.57 1.00 -4.84
CA LEU A 86 8.87 -0.05 -4.10
C LEU A 86 7.58 0.53 -3.52
N VAL A 87 6.42 -0.06 -3.84
CA VAL A 87 5.14 0.29 -3.22
C VAL A 87 4.67 -0.86 -2.33
N ASN A 88 4.80 -0.70 -1.03
CA ASN A 88 4.29 -1.62 -0.01
C ASN A 88 2.80 -1.33 0.24
N ASN A 89 1.92 -2.01 -0.51
CA ASN A 89 0.48 -1.83 -0.46
C ASN A 89 -0.27 -3.08 0.00
N ALA A 90 0.30 -4.27 -0.12
CA ALA A 90 -0.37 -5.53 0.25
C ALA A 90 -0.89 -5.50 1.70
N GLY A 91 -2.07 -6.10 1.91
CA GLY A 91 -2.64 -6.21 3.24
C GLY A 91 -4.07 -6.72 3.26
N HIS A 92 -4.54 -6.98 4.48
CA HIS A 92 -5.93 -7.34 4.82
C HIS A 92 -6.27 -6.78 6.21
N TYR A 93 -7.55 -6.60 6.52
CA TYR A 93 -7.94 -5.96 7.79
C TYR A 93 -7.72 -6.88 9.00
N GLY A 94 -7.87 -8.19 8.82
CA GLY A 94 -7.90 -9.16 9.92
C GLY A 94 -9.27 -9.22 10.62
N PRO A 95 -9.36 -9.91 11.76
CA PRO A 95 -10.59 -9.97 12.56
C PRO A 95 -11.04 -8.60 13.08
N VAL A 96 -12.36 -8.39 13.15
CA VAL A 96 -13.01 -7.20 13.70
C VAL A 96 -13.56 -7.57 15.08
N VAL A 97 -12.69 -7.57 16.10
CA VAL A 97 -13.01 -8.00 17.46
C VAL A 97 -12.32 -7.11 18.50
N PRO A 98 -12.82 -7.05 19.77
CA PRO A 98 -12.11 -6.39 20.86
C PRO A 98 -10.71 -6.95 21.08
N VAL A 99 -9.83 -6.18 21.73
CA VAL A 99 -8.43 -6.58 21.95
C VAL A 99 -8.32 -7.89 22.73
N GLU A 100 -9.13 -8.07 23.75
CA GLU A 100 -9.18 -9.25 24.62
C GLU A 100 -9.57 -10.54 23.88
N ASP A 101 -10.34 -10.41 22.79
CA ASP A 101 -10.83 -11.52 21.97
C ASP A 101 -10.00 -11.71 20.69
N TYR A 102 -8.95 -10.91 20.46
CA TYR A 102 -8.19 -10.95 19.21
C TYR A 102 -7.29 -12.19 19.17
N PRO A 103 -7.49 -13.15 18.22
CA PRO A 103 -6.66 -14.33 18.15
C PRO A 103 -5.21 -13.99 17.82
N LEU A 104 -4.26 -14.47 18.63
CA LEU A 104 -2.83 -14.19 18.44
C LEU A 104 -2.34 -14.61 17.05
N VAL A 105 -2.80 -15.77 16.56
CA VAL A 105 -2.43 -16.26 15.21
C VAL A 105 -2.85 -15.31 14.09
N ASP A 106 -3.98 -14.62 14.24
CA ASP A 106 -4.43 -13.64 13.25
C ASP A 106 -3.73 -12.28 13.42
N PHE A 107 -3.40 -11.90 14.66
CA PHE A 107 -2.52 -10.76 14.92
C PHE A 107 -1.18 -10.94 14.21
N ASP A 108 -0.53 -12.07 14.39
CA ASP A 108 0.76 -12.40 13.77
C ASP A 108 0.68 -12.39 12.24
N LYS A 109 -0.41 -12.90 11.64
CA LYS A 109 -0.63 -12.82 10.19
C LYS A 109 -0.77 -11.39 9.68
N VAL A 110 -1.51 -10.54 10.40
CA VAL A 110 -1.66 -9.13 10.04
C VAL A 110 -0.32 -8.41 10.10
N ILE A 111 0.44 -8.59 11.19
CA ILE A 111 1.80 -8.03 11.32
C ILE A 111 2.72 -8.56 10.21
N ALA A 112 2.65 -9.85 9.89
CA ALA A 112 3.48 -10.47 8.86
C ALA A 112 3.27 -9.85 7.48
N VAL A 113 2.00 -9.71 7.05
CA VAL A 113 1.68 -9.22 5.70
C VAL A 113 1.90 -7.71 5.56
N HIS A 114 1.64 -6.93 6.61
CA HIS A 114 1.75 -5.48 6.53
C HIS A 114 3.15 -4.97 6.90
N LEU A 115 3.59 -5.22 8.13
CA LEU A 115 4.79 -4.60 8.68
C LEU A 115 6.04 -5.39 8.35
N ARG A 116 6.04 -6.72 8.62
CA ARG A 116 7.22 -7.55 8.36
C ARG A 116 7.51 -7.63 6.86
N ALA A 117 6.50 -7.78 6.00
CA ALA A 117 6.69 -7.78 4.56
C ALA A 117 7.26 -6.45 4.05
N ALA A 118 6.73 -5.30 4.51
CA ALA A 118 7.27 -3.99 4.14
C ALA A 118 8.74 -3.83 4.58
N PHE A 119 9.10 -4.31 5.77
CA PHE A 119 10.48 -4.34 6.23
C PHE A 119 11.36 -5.22 5.33
N LEU A 120 10.96 -6.46 5.06
CA LEU A 120 11.74 -7.41 4.25
C LEU A 120 11.97 -6.90 2.83
N LEU A 121 10.89 -6.44 2.17
CA LEU A 121 10.98 -5.90 0.81
C LEU A 121 11.86 -4.65 0.76
N SER A 122 11.72 -3.73 1.72
CA SER A 122 12.57 -2.56 1.84
C SER A 122 14.05 -2.95 2.02
N LYS A 123 14.35 -3.87 2.94
CA LYS A 123 15.70 -4.41 3.17
C LYS A 123 16.32 -4.96 1.87
N LEU A 124 15.53 -5.70 1.08
CA LEU A 124 16.00 -6.33 -0.16
C LEU A 124 16.32 -5.31 -1.27
N VAL A 125 15.55 -4.22 -1.41
CA VAL A 125 15.77 -3.24 -2.48
C VAL A 125 16.76 -2.14 -2.11
N LEU A 126 16.93 -1.82 -0.81
CA LEU A 126 17.73 -0.69 -0.35
C LEU A 126 19.21 -0.78 -0.73
N GLN A 127 19.81 -1.97 -0.73
CA GLN A 127 21.24 -2.12 -1.07
C GLN A 127 21.53 -1.61 -2.49
N GLU A 128 20.70 -1.96 -3.46
CA GLU A 128 20.84 -1.47 -4.83
C GLU A 128 20.49 0.00 -4.96
N MET A 129 19.43 0.46 -4.29
CA MET A 129 19.06 1.87 -4.28
C MET A 129 20.18 2.73 -3.71
N TYR A 130 20.83 2.28 -2.63
CA TYR A 130 21.99 2.98 -2.05
C TYR A 130 23.20 2.99 -2.99
N ALA A 131 23.50 1.86 -3.65
CA ALA A 131 24.61 1.78 -4.60
C ALA A 131 24.42 2.73 -5.79
N ARG A 132 23.17 2.90 -6.25
CA ARG A 132 22.82 3.84 -7.34
C ARG A 132 22.59 5.28 -6.87
N GLN A 133 22.55 5.53 -5.55
CA GLN A 133 22.14 6.81 -4.95
C GLN A 133 20.78 7.30 -5.48
N SER A 134 19.85 6.39 -5.72
CA SER A 134 18.54 6.69 -6.26
C SER A 134 17.53 5.60 -5.91
N GLY A 135 16.37 5.98 -5.39
CA GLY A 135 15.27 5.08 -5.11
C GLY A 135 14.13 5.73 -4.36
N VAL A 136 12.95 5.15 -4.48
CA VAL A 136 11.77 5.60 -3.73
C VAL A 136 11.07 4.41 -3.11
N ILE A 137 10.74 4.49 -1.82
CA ILE A 137 9.86 3.54 -1.14
C ILE A 137 8.60 4.27 -0.70
N LEU A 138 7.45 3.74 -1.08
CA LEU A 138 6.15 4.23 -0.68
C LEU A 138 5.40 3.17 0.13
N ASN A 139 5.06 3.49 1.36
CA ASN A 139 4.29 2.64 2.25
C ASN A 139 2.82 3.07 2.26
N ILE A 140 1.90 2.19 1.87
CA ILE A 140 0.47 2.45 1.99
C ILE A 140 0.05 2.04 3.41
N SER A 141 0.04 3.04 4.29
CA SER A 141 -0.42 2.90 5.67
C SER A 141 -1.95 2.99 5.73
N SER A 142 -2.50 3.71 6.66
CA SER A 142 -3.95 3.90 6.85
C SER A 142 -4.22 5.06 7.80
N LEU A 143 -5.40 5.64 7.71
CA LEU A 143 -5.96 6.49 8.75
C LEU A 143 -5.96 5.79 10.13
N SER A 144 -6.15 4.46 10.18
CA SER A 144 -6.08 3.67 11.42
C SER A 144 -4.70 3.67 12.10
N ALA A 145 -3.66 4.16 11.44
CA ALA A 145 -2.35 4.40 12.07
C ALA A 145 -2.30 5.67 12.93
N LYS A 146 -3.28 6.55 12.77
CA LYS A 146 -3.33 7.90 13.38
C LYS A 146 -4.60 8.12 14.21
N ALA A 147 -5.73 7.56 13.80
CA ALA A 147 -7.01 7.69 14.51
C ALA A 147 -7.39 6.35 15.15
N ALA A 148 -8.08 6.44 16.28
CA ALA A 148 -8.53 5.26 17.04
C ALA A 148 -9.86 4.74 16.48
N TYR A 149 -9.85 3.49 16.01
CA TYR A 149 -11.05 2.76 15.61
C TYR A 149 -11.12 1.46 16.40
N ALA A 150 -12.22 1.23 17.09
CA ALA A 150 -12.44 0.01 17.84
C ALA A 150 -12.38 -1.23 16.91
N TRP A 151 -12.02 -2.37 17.50
CA TRP A 151 -12.04 -3.71 16.88
C TRP A 151 -11.03 -3.97 15.77
N GLY A 152 -10.07 -3.09 15.57
CA GLY A 152 -9.03 -3.22 14.52
C GLY A 152 -7.61 -3.23 15.05
N SER A 153 -7.34 -3.78 16.25
CA SER A 153 -6.06 -3.65 16.96
C SER A 153 -4.86 -4.14 16.17
N GLY A 154 -4.93 -5.33 15.55
CA GLY A 154 -3.84 -5.87 14.74
C GLY A 154 -3.53 -4.99 13.52
N TYR A 155 -4.57 -4.55 12.82
CA TYR A 155 -4.42 -3.67 11.65
C TYR A 155 -3.84 -2.30 12.04
N ALA A 156 -4.39 -1.67 13.07
CA ALA A 156 -3.91 -0.37 13.55
C ALA A 156 -2.44 -0.44 14.01
N ALA A 157 -2.07 -1.48 14.78
CA ALA A 157 -0.70 -1.71 15.22
C ALA A 157 0.26 -1.86 14.03
N ALA A 158 -0.10 -2.69 13.03
CA ALA A 158 0.72 -2.88 11.84
C ALA A 158 0.88 -1.59 11.04
N LYS A 159 -0.21 -0.82 10.83
CA LYS A 159 -0.18 0.42 10.05
C LYS A 159 0.54 1.56 10.79
N ALA A 160 0.45 1.64 12.11
CA ALA A 160 1.26 2.55 12.93
C ALA A 160 2.74 2.18 12.89
N GLY A 161 3.07 0.89 12.99
CA GLY A 161 4.43 0.38 12.83
C GLY A 161 5.06 0.74 11.47
N MET A 162 4.26 0.73 10.38
CA MET A 162 4.73 1.18 9.06
C MET A 162 5.15 2.65 9.05
N LEU A 163 4.51 3.53 9.84
CA LEU A 163 4.93 4.92 9.94
C LEU A 163 6.29 5.05 10.66
N GLY A 164 6.52 4.22 11.68
CA GLY A 164 7.84 4.10 12.34
C GLY A 164 8.92 3.65 11.37
N LEU A 165 8.65 2.57 10.63
CA LEU A 165 9.54 2.04 9.59
C LEU A 165 9.83 3.10 8.52
N THR A 166 8.82 3.84 8.06
CA THR A 166 8.97 4.93 7.07
C THR A 166 9.98 5.97 7.55
N ARG A 167 9.86 6.46 8.79
CA ARG A 167 10.75 7.50 9.35
C ARG A 167 12.19 7.02 9.48
N VAL A 168 12.40 5.82 10.01
CA VAL A 168 13.76 5.27 10.21
C VAL A 168 14.42 5.03 8.85
N THR A 169 13.73 4.37 7.91
CA THR A 169 14.28 4.09 6.57
C THR A 169 14.56 5.39 5.80
N ALA A 170 13.73 6.42 5.96
CA ALA A 170 13.97 7.74 5.38
C ALA A 170 15.25 8.41 5.95
N ALA A 171 15.43 8.36 7.27
CA ALA A 171 16.62 8.92 7.93
C ALA A 171 17.91 8.23 7.47
N GLU A 172 17.89 6.91 7.29
CA GLU A 172 19.04 6.11 6.82
C GLU A 172 19.32 6.30 5.31
N GLY A 173 18.27 6.55 4.52
CA GLY A 173 18.33 6.62 3.06
C GLY A 173 18.56 8.01 2.48
N ALA A 174 18.19 9.08 3.18
CA ALA A 174 18.17 10.44 2.63
C ALA A 174 19.51 10.89 2.02
N ARG A 175 20.62 10.68 2.72
CA ARG A 175 21.97 11.02 2.22
C ARG A 175 22.51 10.05 1.17
N LYS A 176 21.76 8.98 0.90
CA LYS A 176 22.08 7.95 -0.11
C LYS A 176 21.13 8.04 -1.31
N GLY A 177 20.46 9.19 -1.48
CA GLY A 177 19.56 9.44 -2.61
C GLY A 177 18.25 8.64 -2.58
N VAL A 178 17.84 8.10 -1.42
CA VAL A 178 16.60 7.31 -1.30
C VAL A 178 15.58 8.08 -0.49
N ARG A 179 14.39 8.25 -1.06
CA ARG A 179 13.23 8.84 -0.37
C ARG A 179 12.26 7.77 0.09
N VAL A 180 11.73 7.91 1.28
CA VAL A 180 10.75 6.99 1.85
C VAL A 180 9.62 7.77 2.47
N ASN A 181 8.39 7.57 1.97
CA ASN A 181 7.20 8.23 2.48
C ASN A 181 6.07 7.23 2.69
N ALA A 182 5.04 7.63 3.42
CA ALA A 182 3.82 6.88 3.59
C ALA A 182 2.60 7.70 3.15
N ILE A 183 1.58 7.01 2.63
CA ILE A 183 0.22 7.54 2.49
C ILE A 183 -0.64 6.89 3.57
N CYS A 184 -1.50 7.70 4.18
CA CYS A 184 -2.55 7.26 5.10
C CYS A 184 -3.92 7.46 4.44
N PRO A 185 -4.42 6.47 3.67
CA PRO A 185 -5.75 6.56 3.07
C PRO A 185 -6.84 6.61 4.13
N GLY A 186 -7.88 7.40 3.85
CA GLY A 186 -9.19 7.28 4.47
C GLY A 186 -10.01 6.13 3.87
N PRO A 187 -11.35 6.19 3.94
CA PRO A 187 -12.22 5.16 3.41
C PRO A 187 -12.17 5.13 1.87
N VAL A 188 -11.79 3.99 1.31
CA VAL A 188 -11.86 3.72 -0.14
C VAL A 188 -12.90 2.63 -0.37
N THR A 189 -14.17 3.03 -0.37
CA THR A 189 -15.34 2.13 -0.28
C THR A 189 -15.53 1.20 -1.47
N GLU A 190 -14.92 1.51 -2.61
CA GLU A 190 -14.94 0.64 -3.80
C GLU A 190 -14.06 -0.62 -3.65
N THR A 191 -13.16 -0.66 -2.65
CA THR A 191 -12.28 -1.82 -2.43
C THR A 191 -13.03 -2.96 -1.72
N GLN A 192 -12.65 -4.21 -2.04
CA GLN A 192 -13.23 -5.38 -1.39
C GLN A 192 -13.01 -5.36 0.13
N MET A 193 -11.82 -4.98 0.58
CA MET A 193 -11.51 -4.84 2.02
C MET A 193 -12.48 -3.89 2.73
N SER A 194 -12.82 -2.76 2.11
CA SER A 194 -13.73 -1.79 2.71
C SER A 194 -15.18 -2.30 2.75
N LYS A 195 -15.61 -3.00 1.71
CA LYS A 195 -16.95 -3.63 1.68
C LYS A 195 -17.08 -4.71 2.76
N ASP A 196 -16.10 -5.63 2.83
CA ASP A 196 -16.10 -6.69 3.84
C ASP A 196 -16.10 -6.11 5.27
N LEU A 197 -15.30 -5.06 5.51
CA LEU A 197 -15.25 -4.36 6.80
C LEU A 197 -16.59 -3.68 7.11
N GLY A 198 -17.17 -2.96 6.15
CA GLY A 198 -18.46 -2.27 6.30
C GLY A 198 -19.58 -3.23 6.71
N ALA A 199 -19.71 -4.37 6.04
CA ALA A 199 -20.68 -5.40 6.37
C ALA A 199 -20.53 -5.95 7.80
N VAL A 200 -19.28 -6.20 8.25
CA VAL A 200 -19.01 -6.66 9.61
C VAL A 200 -19.34 -5.58 10.65
N LEU A 201 -18.96 -4.34 10.38
CA LEU A 201 -19.24 -3.21 11.29
C LEU A 201 -20.74 -2.93 11.41
N ALA A 202 -21.46 -2.91 10.31
CA ALA A 202 -22.93 -2.72 10.28
C ALA A 202 -23.62 -3.77 11.16
N LYS A 203 -23.25 -5.04 11.00
CA LYS A 203 -23.77 -6.14 11.84
C LYS A 203 -23.45 -5.94 13.32
N LYS A 204 -22.24 -5.54 13.67
CA LYS A 204 -21.84 -5.29 15.08
C LYS A 204 -22.57 -4.11 15.70
N MET A 205 -22.84 -3.09 14.91
CA MET A 205 -23.54 -1.88 15.34
C MET A 205 -25.06 -2.04 15.35
N GLY A 206 -25.60 -3.12 14.77
CA GLY A 206 -27.03 -3.36 14.68
C GLY A 206 -27.75 -2.42 13.71
N VAL A 207 -27.05 -1.95 12.68
CA VAL A 207 -27.55 -1.06 11.62
C VAL A 207 -27.38 -1.71 10.25
N ASN A 208 -27.98 -1.16 9.20
CA ASN A 208 -27.69 -1.61 7.84
C ASN A 208 -26.38 -1.00 7.31
N GLU A 209 -25.85 -1.52 6.19
CA GLU A 209 -24.56 -1.09 5.63
C GLU A 209 -24.59 0.37 5.13
N ASP A 210 -25.72 0.86 4.63
CA ASP A 210 -25.86 2.24 4.17
C ASP A 210 -25.84 3.22 5.35
N GLU A 211 -26.52 2.88 6.45
CA GLU A 211 -26.49 3.67 7.69
C GLU A 211 -25.10 3.70 8.32
N GLN A 212 -24.40 2.55 8.36
CA GLN A 212 -23.03 2.47 8.85
C GLN A 212 -22.11 3.34 8.00
N LEU A 213 -22.20 3.25 6.68
CA LEU A 213 -21.41 4.05 5.75
C LEU A 213 -21.71 5.54 5.88
N ALA A 214 -22.99 5.93 5.91
CA ALA A 214 -23.39 7.32 6.07
C ALA A 214 -22.88 7.91 7.39
N GLY A 215 -23.00 7.17 8.50
CA GLY A 215 -22.46 7.58 9.80
C GLY A 215 -20.95 7.81 9.77
N PHE A 216 -20.22 6.95 9.08
CA PHE A 216 -18.77 7.10 8.91
C PHE A 216 -18.42 8.30 8.02
N LEU A 217 -19.09 8.48 6.88
CA LEU A 217 -18.84 9.58 5.94
C LEU A 217 -19.17 10.95 6.52
N ASN A 218 -20.17 11.05 7.39
CA ASN A 218 -20.51 12.30 8.09
C ASN A 218 -19.38 12.82 8.99
N GLY A 219 -18.46 11.95 9.40
CA GLY A 219 -17.27 12.34 10.16
C GLY A 219 -16.13 12.92 9.30
N LEU A 220 -16.23 12.87 7.97
CA LEU A 220 -15.23 13.40 7.06
C LEU A 220 -15.59 14.83 6.65
N LEU A 221 -14.60 15.74 6.63
CA LEU A 221 -14.86 17.12 6.17
C LEU A 221 -15.37 17.19 4.73
N GLN A 222 -14.91 16.27 3.86
CA GLN A 222 -15.41 16.20 2.48
C GLN A 222 -16.77 15.49 2.35
N GLY A 223 -17.28 14.84 3.38
CA GLY A 223 -18.56 14.12 3.37
C GLY A 223 -18.62 12.95 2.39
N ARG A 224 -17.49 12.46 1.87
CA ARG A 224 -17.42 11.39 0.89
C ARG A 224 -16.20 10.49 1.09
N ALA A 225 -16.31 9.26 0.62
CA ALA A 225 -15.17 8.36 0.50
C ALA A 225 -14.16 8.83 -0.57
N GLN A 226 -12.92 8.40 -0.44
CA GLN A 226 -11.89 8.55 -1.45
C GLN A 226 -12.00 7.41 -2.47
N THR A 227 -11.50 7.66 -3.67
CA THR A 227 -11.35 6.64 -4.72
C THR A 227 -9.93 6.06 -4.71
N ALA A 228 -9.77 4.83 -5.20
CA ALA A 228 -8.44 4.24 -5.40
C ALA A 228 -7.58 5.09 -6.34
N GLN A 229 -8.22 5.79 -7.29
CA GLN A 229 -7.55 6.69 -8.22
C GLN A 229 -7.00 7.96 -7.53
N GLU A 230 -7.68 8.50 -6.51
CA GLU A 230 -7.17 9.63 -5.71
C GLU A 230 -5.94 9.20 -4.90
N ILE A 231 -5.95 8.01 -4.32
CA ILE A 231 -4.77 7.44 -3.65
C ILE A 231 -3.63 7.21 -4.66
N ALA A 232 -3.94 6.68 -5.85
CA ALA A 232 -2.94 6.46 -6.89
C ALA A 232 -2.28 7.76 -7.37
N ARG A 233 -3.02 8.88 -7.46
CA ARG A 233 -2.46 10.19 -7.81
C ARG A 233 -1.50 10.71 -6.73
N ALA A 234 -1.84 10.55 -5.45
CA ALA A 234 -0.94 10.88 -4.35
C ALA A 234 0.32 9.99 -4.37
N ALA A 235 0.16 8.70 -4.67
CA ALA A 235 1.27 7.78 -4.85
C ALA A 235 2.19 8.20 -6.01
N LEU A 236 1.63 8.59 -7.15
CA LEU A 236 2.38 9.10 -8.30
C LEU A 236 3.19 10.35 -7.92
N PHE A 237 2.57 11.32 -7.25
CA PHE A 237 3.25 12.52 -6.78
C PHE A 237 4.44 12.17 -5.87
N LEU A 238 4.22 11.33 -4.84
CA LEU A 238 5.26 10.96 -3.88
C LEU A 238 6.37 10.09 -4.48
N CYS A 239 6.09 9.37 -5.56
CA CYS A 239 7.09 8.54 -6.26
C CYS A 239 7.82 9.28 -7.38
N SER A 240 7.36 10.46 -7.80
CA SER A 240 7.98 11.26 -8.85
C SER A 240 8.95 12.31 -8.29
N GLU A 241 9.69 12.97 -9.18
CA GLU A 241 10.58 14.10 -8.85
C GLU A 241 9.84 15.33 -8.34
N GLN A 242 8.52 15.41 -8.53
CA GLN A 242 7.69 16.50 -8.00
C GLN A 242 7.71 16.58 -6.47
N SER A 243 8.06 15.48 -5.80
CA SER A 243 8.19 15.40 -4.35
C SER A 243 9.65 15.20 -3.90
N SER A 244 10.63 15.67 -4.68
CA SER A 244 12.07 15.48 -4.41
C SER A 244 12.52 15.98 -3.02
N ALA A 245 11.86 16.98 -2.47
CA ALA A 245 12.13 17.52 -1.14
C ALA A 245 11.39 16.79 0.00
N MET A 246 10.61 15.73 -0.32
CA MET A 246 9.79 15.02 0.67
C MET A 246 10.35 13.64 0.98
N THR A 247 10.72 13.43 2.25
CA THR A 247 11.08 12.11 2.79
C THR A 247 10.69 12.02 4.27
N GLY A 248 10.39 10.82 4.76
CA GLY A 248 9.96 10.58 6.14
C GLY A 248 8.53 11.01 6.46
N GLN A 249 7.75 11.44 5.47
CA GLN A 249 6.41 11.98 5.68
C GLN A 249 5.33 10.90 5.67
N SER A 250 4.26 11.15 6.42
CA SER A 250 3.02 10.37 6.38
C SER A 250 1.87 11.27 5.93
N VAL A 251 1.56 11.22 4.64
CA VAL A 251 0.59 12.10 3.98
C VAL A 251 -0.81 11.52 4.09
N ASN A 252 -1.74 12.28 4.65
CA ASN A 252 -3.12 11.90 4.73
C ASN A 252 -3.84 12.14 3.39
N VAL A 253 -4.57 11.13 2.92
CA VAL A 253 -5.49 11.22 1.77
C VAL A 253 -6.81 10.62 2.25
N ASP A 254 -7.49 11.34 3.14
CA ASP A 254 -8.52 10.80 4.04
C ASP A 254 -9.83 11.62 4.07
N GLY A 255 -9.94 12.64 3.22
CA GLY A 255 -11.13 13.50 3.21
C GLY A 255 -11.26 14.44 4.40
N GLY A 256 -10.17 14.61 5.17
CA GLY A 256 -10.13 15.53 6.31
C GLY A 256 -10.61 14.90 7.60
N VAL A 257 -10.06 13.75 7.99
CA VAL A 257 -10.30 13.10 9.29
C VAL A 257 -9.14 13.34 10.24
N ALA A 258 -7.91 13.14 9.79
CA ALA A 258 -6.72 13.32 10.63
C ALA A 258 -5.89 14.52 10.15
N PHE A 259 -5.43 15.35 11.09
CA PHE A 259 -4.71 16.59 10.81
C PHE A 259 -3.22 16.54 11.20
N TYR A 260 -2.70 15.38 11.57
CA TYR A 260 -1.31 15.20 12.05
C TYR A 260 -0.65 13.97 11.43
#